data_1813682625db231e756b2a0d8bf0d3bc
#
_entry.id   1813682625db231e756b2a0d8bf0d3bc
#
_cell.length_a   1.000
_cell.length_b   1.000
_cell.length_c   1.000
_cell.angle_alpha   90.00
_cell.angle_beta   90.00
_cell.angle_gamma   90.00
#
_symmetry.space_group_name_H-M   'P 1'
#
loop_
_entity.id
_entity.type
_entity.pdbx_description
1 polymer ?
#
loop_
_entity_poly.entity_id
_entity_poly.type
_entity_poly.pdbx_seq_one_letter_code
_entity_poly.pdbx_strand_id
1 'polypeptide(L)'
;SFDEEPIGSASIAQVYKARLSDGQAEVAVKIRRPGVEKVFEADFLIISFLAALIDLFNFISSLSVKEVADDFIRWTKRELDFRHESNNAVAFLKYSKRSPATVIPKQYQEHTSARVLIQDFISNGVSVLDVVLGKYSREQLIEKGIDPDQMALYIIKDAMRQYFIDGFFHADAHPANLALLSGDENSPDGKLAYFDFGIVGEAEKE
;
A
#
# COMPACT_ATOMS: atom_id res chain seq x y z
N SER A 1 -20.49 13.75 0.74
CA SER A 1 -20.51 13.71 -0.74
C SER A 1 -19.58 12.62 -1.23
N PHE A 2 -19.83 12.13 -2.42
CA PHE A 2 -19.03 11.08 -3.07
C PHE A 2 -18.82 11.49 -4.53
N ASP A 3 -17.56 11.47 -4.99
CA ASP A 3 -17.22 11.79 -6.37
C ASP A 3 -17.37 10.51 -7.21
N GLU A 4 -18.15 10.56 -8.29
CA GLU A 4 -18.45 9.39 -9.10
C GLU A 4 -17.29 8.98 -10.02
N GLU A 5 -16.35 9.89 -10.30
CA GLU A 5 -15.15 9.59 -11.08
C GLU A 5 -14.02 9.07 -10.17
N PRO A 6 -13.43 7.92 -10.49
CA PRO A 6 -12.33 7.39 -9.70
C PRO A 6 -11.07 8.24 -9.88
N ILE A 7 -10.41 8.57 -8.78
CA ILE A 7 -9.12 9.27 -8.75
C ILE A 7 -7.93 8.32 -8.97
N GLY A 8 -8.16 7.01 -8.84
CA GLY A 8 -7.16 5.98 -9.05
C GLY A 8 -7.80 4.64 -9.39
N SER A 9 -7.04 3.78 -10.08
CA SER A 9 -7.49 2.47 -10.50
C SER A 9 -6.36 1.47 -10.31
N ALA A 10 -6.61 0.43 -9.51
CA ALA A 10 -5.75 -0.71 -9.30
C ALA A 10 -6.37 -1.97 -9.94
N SER A 11 -5.63 -3.08 -9.98
CA SER A 11 -6.07 -4.35 -10.56
C SER A 11 -7.40 -4.83 -9.99
N ILE A 12 -7.55 -4.81 -8.68
CA ILE A 12 -8.73 -5.35 -7.96
C ILE A 12 -9.68 -4.27 -7.43
N ALA A 13 -9.32 -2.96 -7.50
CA ALA A 13 -10.03 -1.89 -6.85
C ALA A 13 -10.03 -0.59 -7.65
N GLN A 14 -10.93 0.30 -7.29
CA GLN A 14 -10.96 1.70 -7.69
C GLN A 14 -10.96 2.58 -6.45
N VAL A 15 -10.29 3.73 -6.53
CA VAL A 15 -10.20 4.69 -5.45
C VAL A 15 -10.99 5.95 -5.83
N TYR A 16 -11.83 6.40 -4.94
CA TYR A 16 -12.68 7.55 -5.10
C TYR A 16 -12.39 8.57 -4.02
N LYS A 17 -12.60 9.85 -4.33
CA LYS A 17 -12.61 10.91 -3.33
C LYS A 17 -14.02 11.06 -2.78
N ALA A 18 -14.12 11.20 -1.46
CA ALA A 18 -15.38 11.45 -0.79
C ALA A 18 -15.20 12.39 0.40
N ARG A 19 -16.30 12.83 0.99
CA ARG A 19 -16.33 13.58 2.25
C ARG A 19 -17.28 12.89 3.22
N LEU A 20 -16.83 12.66 4.43
CA LEU A 20 -17.64 12.07 5.47
C LEU A 20 -18.88 12.91 5.77
N SER A 21 -19.93 12.28 6.29
CA SER A 21 -21.22 12.92 6.53
C SER A 21 -21.19 14.01 7.61
N ASP A 22 -20.21 13.96 8.52
CA ASP A 22 -19.93 15.02 9.48
C ASP A 22 -19.33 16.27 8.82
N GLY A 23 -18.99 16.21 7.54
CA GLY A 23 -18.51 17.31 6.71
C GLY A 23 -17.07 17.74 7.00
N GLN A 24 -16.37 17.12 7.93
CA GLN A 24 -15.07 17.57 8.42
C GLN A 24 -13.88 16.97 7.71
N ALA A 25 -13.98 15.73 7.20
CA ALA A 25 -12.84 15.04 6.60
C ALA A 25 -13.07 14.68 5.13
N GLU A 26 -12.08 14.97 4.28
CA GLU A 26 -11.95 14.39 2.95
C GLU A 26 -11.29 13.02 3.07
N VAL A 27 -11.85 12.02 2.40
CA VAL A 27 -11.40 10.64 2.48
C VAL A 27 -11.18 10.03 1.11
N ALA A 28 -10.22 9.13 1.03
CA ALA A 28 -10.07 8.19 -0.08
C ALA A 28 -10.87 6.92 0.24
N VAL A 29 -11.72 6.52 -0.69
CA VAL A 29 -12.57 5.33 -0.57
C VAL A 29 -12.11 4.33 -1.63
N LYS A 30 -11.41 3.28 -1.20
CA LYS A 30 -10.97 2.17 -2.07
C LYS A 30 -12.07 1.12 -2.11
N ILE A 31 -12.63 0.88 -3.29
CA ILE A 31 -13.76 -0.04 -3.50
C ILE A 31 -13.30 -1.19 -4.37
N ARG A 32 -13.50 -2.42 -3.90
CA ARG A 32 -13.19 -3.62 -4.68
C ARG A 32 -14.13 -3.76 -5.88
N ARG A 33 -13.54 -4.07 -7.05
CA ARG A 33 -14.31 -4.27 -8.27
C ARG A 33 -15.32 -5.43 -8.11
N PRO A 34 -16.53 -5.30 -8.63
CA PRO A 34 -17.50 -6.38 -8.62
C PRO A 34 -16.98 -7.62 -9.38
N GLY A 35 -17.25 -8.80 -8.82
CA GLY A 35 -16.91 -10.07 -9.50
C GLY A 35 -15.47 -10.56 -9.37
N VAL A 36 -14.55 -9.76 -8.83
CA VAL A 36 -13.14 -10.13 -8.65
C VAL A 36 -13.00 -11.43 -7.84
N GLU A 37 -13.80 -11.63 -6.80
CA GLU A 37 -13.78 -12.87 -5.99
C GLU A 37 -14.01 -14.13 -6.84
N LYS A 38 -15.01 -14.09 -7.74
CA LYS A 38 -15.35 -15.24 -8.59
C LYS A 38 -14.24 -15.59 -9.59
N VAL A 39 -13.57 -14.56 -10.11
CA VAL A 39 -12.41 -14.77 -11.01
C VAL A 39 -11.28 -15.45 -10.23
N PHE A 40 -10.92 -14.94 -9.06
CA PHE A 40 -9.87 -15.55 -8.25
C PHE A 40 -10.23 -16.96 -7.76
N GLU A 41 -11.50 -17.23 -7.41
CA GLU A 41 -11.93 -18.59 -7.04
C GLU A 41 -11.72 -19.59 -8.18
N ALA A 42 -12.02 -19.21 -9.43
CA ALA A 42 -11.76 -20.05 -10.59
C ALA A 42 -10.26 -20.25 -10.81
N ASP A 43 -9.45 -19.19 -10.72
CA ASP A 43 -8.00 -19.25 -10.85
C ASP A 43 -7.37 -20.12 -9.76
N PHE A 44 -7.84 -20.03 -8.52
CA PHE A 44 -7.37 -20.86 -7.40
C PHE A 44 -7.62 -22.35 -7.62
N LEU A 45 -8.77 -22.72 -8.19
CA LEU A 45 -9.06 -24.11 -8.55
C LEU A 45 -8.07 -24.60 -9.61
N ILE A 46 -7.79 -23.82 -10.63
CA ILE A 46 -6.84 -24.16 -11.69
C ILE A 46 -5.43 -24.32 -11.12
N ILE A 47 -4.98 -23.34 -10.32
CA ILE A 47 -3.65 -23.34 -9.68
C ILE A 47 -3.50 -24.59 -8.80
N SER A 48 -4.47 -24.86 -7.93
CA SER A 48 -4.44 -26.02 -7.03
C SER A 48 -4.41 -27.34 -7.82
N PHE A 49 -5.19 -27.45 -8.90
CA PHE A 49 -5.21 -28.64 -9.76
C PHE A 49 -3.86 -28.86 -10.45
N LEU A 50 -3.29 -27.82 -11.06
CA LEU A 50 -1.99 -27.89 -11.72
C LEU A 50 -0.86 -28.22 -10.75
N ALA A 51 -0.87 -27.61 -9.56
CA ALA A 51 0.11 -27.88 -8.52
C ALA A 51 0.07 -29.34 -8.07
N ALA A 52 -1.14 -29.88 -7.83
CA ALA A 52 -1.32 -31.29 -7.48
C ALA A 52 -0.85 -32.26 -8.60
N LEU A 53 -1.06 -31.87 -9.87
CA LEU A 53 -0.61 -32.65 -11.01
C LEU A 53 0.93 -32.68 -11.11
N ILE A 54 1.58 -31.54 -10.88
CA ILE A 54 3.05 -31.44 -10.88
C ILE A 54 3.64 -32.29 -9.75
N ASP A 55 3.08 -32.23 -8.54
CA ASP A 55 3.54 -33.05 -7.41
C ASP A 55 3.33 -34.56 -7.67
N LEU A 56 2.22 -34.94 -8.31
CA LEU A 56 1.94 -36.32 -8.66
C LEU A 56 3.03 -36.95 -9.57
N PHE A 57 3.54 -36.16 -10.52
CA PHE A 57 4.61 -36.58 -11.44
C PHE A 57 6.02 -36.38 -10.87
N ASN A 58 6.13 -35.84 -9.65
CA ASN A 58 7.40 -35.65 -8.93
C ASN A 58 8.48 -34.92 -9.75
N PHE A 59 8.06 -33.94 -10.56
CA PHE A 59 8.95 -33.14 -11.39
C PHE A 59 9.98 -32.31 -10.58
N ILE A 60 9.66 -31.99 -9.33
CA ILE A 60 10.51 -31.22 -8.42
C ILE A 60 10.61 -31.98 -7.10
N SER A 61 11.70 -32.73 -6.92
CA SER A 61 11.86 -33.65 -5.78
C SER A 61 12.12 -33.01 -4.43
N SER A 62 12.39 -31.70 -4.37
CA SER A 62 12.79 -31.00 -3.13
C SER A 62 11.78 -29.97 -2.63
N LEU A 63 10.70 -29.71 -3.37
CA LEU A 63 9.70 -28.69 -3.03
C LEU A 63 8.30 -29.21 -3.37
N SER A 64 7.35 -29.11 -2.44
CA SER A 64 5.94 -29.33 -2.74
C SER A 64 5.37 -28.10 -3.44
N VAL A 65 5.08 -28.25 -4.73
CA VAL A 65 4.46 -27.19 -5.54
C VAL A 65 3.05 -26.87 -5.01
N LYS A 66 2.38 -27.88 -4.45
CA LYS A 66 1.08 -27.71 -3.81
C LYS A 66 1.15 -26.80 -2.58
N GLU A 67 2.16 -26.97 -1.71
CA GLU A 67 2.35 -26.09 -0.54
C GLU A 67 2.57 -24.65 -0.95
N VAL A 68 3.41 -24.42 -1.96
CA VAL A 68 3.63 -23.08 -2.53
C VAL A 68 2.35 -22.47 -3.10
N ALA A 69 1.57 -23.28 -3.83
CA ALA A 69 0.29 -22.84 -4.37
C ALA A 69 -0.73 -22.51 -3.27
N ASP A 70 -0.80 -23.35 -2.23
CA ASP A 70 -1.70 -23.11 -1.09
C ASP A 70 -1.32 -21.85 -0.31
N ASP A 71 -0.01 -21.58 -0.16
CA ASP A 71 0.50 -20.34 0.45
C ASP A 71 0.14 -19.11 -0.40
N PHE A 72 0.36 -19.18 -1.70
CA PHE A 72 -0.01 -18.12 -2.64
C PHE A 72 -1.52 -17.81 -2.59
N ILE A 73 -2.36 -18.86 -2.62
CA ILE A 73 -3.81 -18.72 -2.54
C ILE A 73 -4.23 -18.08 -1.21
N ARG A 74 -3.63 -18.51 -0.09
CA ARG A 74 -3.88 -17.95 1.23
C ARG A 74 -3.53 -16.47 1.29
N TRP A 75 -2.38 -16.12 0.75
CA TRP A 75 -1.90 -14.75 0.70
C TRP A 75 -2.81 -13.86 -0.17
N THR A 76 -3.14 -14.31 -1.40
CA THR A 76 -4.04 -13.57 -2.29
C THR A 76 -5.44 -13.38 -1.69
N LYS A 77 -5.97 -14.38 -0.96
CA LYS A 77 -7.24 -14.23 -0.24
C LYS A 77 -7.19 -13.15 0.85
N ARG A 78 -6.05 -12.94 1.50
CA ARG A 78 -5.87 -11.85 2.47
C ARG A 78 -5.89 -10.49 1.79
N GLU A 79 -5.30 -10.35 0.62
CA GLU A 79 -5.33 -9.10 -0.15
C GLU A 79 -6.73 -8.72 -0.64
N LEU A 80 -7.61 -9.70 -0.82
CA LEU A 80 -9.00 -9.46 -1.16
C LEU A 80 -9.83 -8.89 0.00
N ASP A 81 -9.33 -8.90 1.22
CA ASP A 81 -10.02 -8.35 2.41
C ASP A 81 -9.33 -7.07 2.89
N PHE A 82 -9.88 -5.92 2.56
CA PHE A 82 -9.31 -4.61 2.89
C PHE A 82 -9.23 -4.31 4.40
N ARG A 83 -9.85 -5.10 5.26
CA ARG A 83 -9.63 -5.00 6.71
C ARG A 83 -8.19 -5.32 7.09
N HIS A 84 -7.53 -6.23 6.34
CA HIS A 84 -6.10 -6.52 6.56
C HIS A 84 -5.24 -5.32 6.20
N GLU A 85 -5.49 -4.67 5.06
CA GLU A 85 -4.79 -3.46 4.65
C GLU A 85 -4.94 -2.34 5.68
N SER A 86 -6.16 -2.10 6.16
CA SER A 86 -6.41 -1.10 7.22
C SER A 86 -5.69 -1.42 8.53
N ASN A 87 -5.68 -2.70 8.94
CA ASN A 87 -4.98 -3.14 10.15
C ASN A 87 -3.45 -2.96 10.00
N ASN A 88 -2.90 -3.28 8.84
CA ASN A 88 -1.49 -3.08 8.53
C ASN A 88 -1.12 -1.59 8.61
N ALA A 89 -1.93 -0.70 8.03
CA ALA A 89 -1.71 0.74 8.11
C ALA A 89 -1.70 1.25 9.55
N VAL A 90 -2.64 0.78 10.39
CA VAL A 90 -2.71 1.11 11.83
C VAL A 90 -1.47 0.59 12.58
N ALA A 91 -1.01 -0.62 12.24
CA ALA A 91 0.23 -1.16 12.80
C ALA A 91 1.44 -0.31 12.38
N PHE A 92 1.52 0.04 11.10
CA PHE A 92 2.59 0.87 10.55
C PHE A 92 2.66 2.26 11.20
N LEU A 93 1.51 2.86 11.49
CA LEU A 93 1.42 4.15 12.19
C LEU A 93 2.10 4.14 13.56
N LYS A 94 2.14 2.99 14.26
CA LYS A 94 2.83 2.89 15.57
C LYS A 94 4.34 3.08 15.44
N TYR A 95 4.92 2.55 14.36
CA TYR A 95 6.35 2.65 14.08
C TYR A 95 6.72 4.01 13.47
N SER A 96 5.85 4.58 12.63
CA SER A 96 6.09 5.88 11.99
C SER A 96 6.16 7.06 12.96
N LYS A 97 5.65 6.93 14.18
CA LYS A 97 5.79 7.95 15.24
C LYS A 97 7.24 8.34 15.55
N ARG A 98 8.20 7.49 15.20
CA ARG A 98 9.64 7.77 15.34
C ARG A 98 10.24 8.52 14.15
N SER A 99 9.45 8.78 13.12
CA SER A 99 9.86 9.39 11.86
C SER A 99 8.92 10.53 11.50
N PRO A 100 9.23 11.78 11.91
CA PRO A 100 8.33 12.91 11.73
C PRO A 100 8.01 13.23 10.26
N ALA A 101 8.89 12.83 9.34
CA ALA A 101 8.66 13.00 7.91
C ALA A 101 7.87 11.85 7.26
N THR A 102 7.47 10.80 8.00
CA THR A 102 6.61 9.73 7.47
C THR A 102 5.15 10.02 7.77
N VAL A 103 4.32 10.01 6.75
CA VAL A 103 2.86 10.25 6.84
C VAL A 103 2.12 8.96 6.47
N ILE A 104 1.28 8.50 7.38
CA ILE A 104 0.38 7.38 7.17
C ILE A 104 -1.05 7.92 7.26
N PRO A 105 -1.91 7.75 6.23
CA PRO A 105 -3.29 8.18 6.27
C PRO A 105 -4.04 7.55 7.45
N LYS A 106 -4.82 8.33 8.17
CA LYS A 106 -5.69 7.80 9.21
C LYS A 106 -6.67 6.82 8.60
N GLN A 107 -6.85 5.67 9.24
CA GLN A 107 -7.79 4.65 8.82
C GLN A 107 -9.11 4.81 9.57
N TYR A 108 -10.23 4.74 8.85
CA TYR A 108 -11.59 4.74 9.42
C TYR A 108 -12.09 3.30 9.50
N GLN A 109 -11.58 2.57 10.49
CA GLN A 109 -11.84 1.14 10.65
C GLN A 109 -13.32 0.81 10.83
N GLU A 110 -14.08 1.71 11.50
CA GLU A 110 -15.52 1.61 11.71
C GLU A 110 -16.33 1.67 10.41
N HIS A 111 -15.76 2.24 9.36
CA HIS A 111 -16.36 2.34 8.02
C HIS A 111 -15.71 1.41 7.00
N THR A 112 -14.67 0.67 7.42
CA THR A 112 -13.94 -0.26 6.57
C THR A 112 -14.54 -1.66 6.63
N SER A 113 -14.63 -2.33 5.49
CA SER A 113 -15.14 -3.69 5.35
C SER A 113 -14.21 -4.52 4.46
N ALA A 114 -14.53 -5.79 4.23
CA ALA A 114 -13.77 -6.61 3.31
C ALA A 114 -13.72 -6.05 1.88
N ARG A 115 -14.67 -5.21 1.47
CA ARG A 115 -14.79 -4.69 0.10
C ARG A 115 -14.56 -3.18 -0.02
N VAL A 116 -14.52 -2.48 1.09
CA VAL A 116 -14.40 -1.02 1.12
C VAL A 116 -13.39 -0.65 2.20
N LEU A 117 -12.38 0.15 1.83
CA LEU A 117 -11.43 0.75 2.76
C LEU A 117 -11.61 2.25 2.72
N ILE A 118 -11.65 2.88 3.89
CA ILE A 118 -11.76 4.33 4.02
C ILE A 118 -10.57 4.85 4.84
N GLN A 119 -9.86 5.79 4.24
CA GLN A 119 -8.72 6.46 4.85
C GLN A 119 -8.70 7.96 4.52
N ASP A 120 -7.92 8.75 5.26
CA ASP A 120 -7.74 10.17 4.95
C ASP A 120 -7.30 10.35 3.50
N PHE A 121 -7.89 11.35 2.85
CA PHE A 121 -7.40 11.78 1.54
C PHE A 121 -6.23 12.74 1.72
N ILE A 122 -5.07 12.36 1.19
CA ILE A 122 -3.89 13.22 1.17
C ILE A 122 -3.97 14.11 -0.08
N SER A 123 -4.28 15.37 0.14
CA SER A 123 -4.25 16.39 -0.91
C SER A 123 -2.82 16.93 -1.13
N ASN A 124 -2.57 17.45 -2.33
CA ASN A 124 -1.32 18.14 -2.68
C ASN A 124 -0.03 17.30 -2.64
N GLY A 125 -0.15 15.97 -2.62
CA GLY A 125 0.99 15.07 -2.76
C GLY A 125 1.48 14.99 -4.21
N VAL A 126 2.79 14.93 -4.39
CA VAL A 126 3.44 14.62 -5.66
C VAL A 126 3.78 13.13 -5.67
N SER A 127 3.18 12.36 -6.57
CA SER A 127 3.49 10.92 -6.68
C SER A 127 4.98 10.72 -6.96
N VAL A 128 5.62 9.83 -6.20
CA VAL A 128 7.01 9.44 -6.45
C VAL A 128 7.17 8.85 -7.85
N LEU A 129 6.16 8.13 -8.34
CA LEU A 129 6.15 7.63 -9.72
C LEU A 129 6.24 8.77 -10.73
N ASP A 130 5.49 9.85 -10.53
CA ASP A 130 5.51 11.02 -11.45
C ASP A 130 6.86 11.73 -11.42
N VAL A 131 7.53 11.76 -10.27
CA VAL A 131 8.90 12.28 -10.15
C VAL A 131 9.88 11.39 -10.93
N VAL A 132 9.81 10.08 -10.75
CA VAL A 132 10.66 9.10 -11.45
C VAL A 132 10.44 9.15 -12.97
N LEU A 133 9.21 9.40 -13.41
CA LEU A 133 8.87 9.57 -14.83
C LEU A 133 9.25 10.94 -15.40
N GLY A 134 9.87 11.83 -14.59
CA GLY A 134 10.33 13.14 -15.03
C GLY A 134 9.21 14.16 -15.28
N LYS A 135 8.01 13.97 -14.70
CA LYS A 135 6.89 14.92 -14.84
C LYS A 135 7.08 16.20 -14.04
N TYR A 136 8.02 16.20 -13.10
CA TYR A 136 8.40 17.36 -12.28
C TYR A 136 9.88 17.63 -12.41
N SER A 137 10.25 18.89 -12.65
CA SER A 137 11.64 19.31 -12.54
C SER A 137 12.05 19.47 -11.06
N ARG A 138 13.37 19.54 -10.81
CA ARG A 138 13.93 19.80 -9.50
C ARG A 138 13.40 21.12 -8.91
N GLU A 139 13.38 22.16 -9.73
CA GLU A 139 12.93 23.50 -9.34
C GLU A 139 11.44 23.47 -8.93
N GLN A 140 10.61 22.77 -9.70
CA GLN A 140 9.18 22.61 -9.38
C GLN A 140 8.94 21.88 -8.06
N LEU A 141 9.80 20.92 -7.70
CA LEU A 141 9.70 20.23 -6.40
C LEU A 141 10.12 21.15 -5.26
N ILE A 142 11.21 21.91 -5.44
CA ILE A 142 11.69 22.90 -4.45
C ILE A 142 10.63 24.00 -4.22
N GLU A 143 10.00 24.51 -5.28
CA GLU A 143 8.88 25.47 -5.18
C GLU A 143 7.68 24.93 -4.37
N LYS A 144 7.51 23.60 -4.38
CA LYS A 144 6.48 22.93 -3.56
C LYS A 144 6.95 22.64 -2.13
N GLY A 145 8.13 23.08 -1.73
CA GLY A 145 8.69 22.78 -0.40
C GLY A 145 9.16 21.33 -0.25
N ILE A 146 9.64 20.73 -1.33
CA ILE A 146 10.15 19.35 -1.37
C ILE A 146 11.58 19.42 -1.88
N ASP A 147 12.57 19.03 -1.06
CA ASP A 147 13.94 18.83 -1.50
C ASP A 147 14.10 17.40 -2.05
N PRO A 148 14.24 17.21 -3.37
CA PRO A 148 14.26 15.86 -3.96
C PRO A 148 15.46 15.02 -3.53
N ASP A 149 16.62 15.62 -3.26
CA ASP A 149 17.82 14.88 -2.85
C ASP A 149 17.67 14.40 -1.40
N GLN A 150 17.19 15.28 -0.51
CA GLN A 150 16.94 14.91 0.88
C GLN A 150 15.83 13.88 0.97
N MET A 151 14.78 14.01 0.17
CA MET A 151 13.69 13.04 0.16
C MET A 151 14.11 11.68 -0.41
N ALA A 152 14.95 11.64 -1.45
CA ALA A 152 15.54 10.38 -1.95
C ALA A 152 16.35 9.67 -0.84
N LEU A 153 17.20 10.42 -0.15
CA LEU A 153 17.97 9.91 0.98
C LEU A 153 17.05 9.45 2.14
N TYR A 154 15.97 10.21 2.40
CA TYR A 154 14.99 9.87 3.44
C TYR A 154 14.27 8.56 3.13
N ILE A 155 13.82 8.35 1.88
CA ILE A 155 13.15 7.10 1.45
C ILE A 155 14.04 5.89 1.75
N ILE A 156 15.34 5.98 1.41
CA ILE A 156 16.30 4.88 1.66
C ILE A 156 16.46 4.66 3.16
N LYS A 157 16.69 5.72 3.94
CA LYS A 157 16.86 5.64 5.41
C LYS A 157 15.61 5.09 6.09
N ASP A 158 14.43 5.52 5.65
CA ASP A 158 13.16 5.04 6.22
C ASP A 158 12.94 3.55 5.93
N ALA A 159 13.22 3.09 4.71
CA ALA A 159 13.16 1.67 4.36
C ALA A 159 14.15 0.82 5.19
N MET A 160 15.39 1.30 5.35
CA MET A 160 16.39 0.63 6.19
C MET A 160 15.97 0.59 7.66
N ARG A 161 15.40 1.67 8.20
CA ARG A 161 14.88 1.71 9.55
C ARG A 161 13.75 0.70 9.75
N GLN A 162 12.79 0.66 8.83
CA GLN A 162 11.67 -0.27 8.86
C GLN A 162 12.17 -1.73 8.93
N TYR A 163 13.14 -2.08 8.10
CA TYR A 163 13.65 -3.45 8.01
C TYR A 163 14.54 -3.82 9.20
N PHE A 164 15.57 -3.00 9.48
CA PHE A 164 16.62 -3.37 10.44
C PHE A 164 16.32 -2.96 11.88
N ILE A 165 15.50 -1.93 12.10
CA ILE A 165 15.25 -1.39 13.45
C ILE A 165 13.86 -1.77 13.94
N ASP A 166 12.83 -1.51 13.10
CA ASP A 166 11.45 -1.76 13.49
C ASP A 166 11.09 -3.25 13.34
N GLY A 167 11.70 -3.95 12.38
CA GLY A 167 11.36 -5.34 12.05
C GLY A 167 9.96 -5.48 11.45
N PHE A 168 9.34 -4.36 11.05
CA PHE A 168 8.06 -4.29 10.37
C PHE A 168 8.19 -3.30 9.22
N PHE A 169 8.00 -3.75 8.00
CA PHE A 169 8.33 -2.98 6.80
C PHE A 169 7.27 -3.10 5.72
N HIS A 170 7.19 -2.06 4.91
CA HIS A 170 6.37 -2.03 3.71
C HIS A 170 7.03 -2.89 2.63
N ALA A 171 6.40 -4.02 2.31
CA ALA A 171 7.00 -5.00 1.39
C ALA A 171 6.74 -4.69 -0.09
N ASP A 172 5.86 -3.73 -0.39
CA ASP A 172 5.58 -3.24 -1.74
C ASP A 172 5.67 -1.69 -1.82
N ALA A 173 6.84 -1.13 -1.50
CA ALA A 173 7.10 0.31 -1.60
C ALA A 173 7.29 0.76 -3.07
N HIS A 174 6.38 0.34 -3.96
CA HIS A 174 6.39 0.78 -5.36
C HIS A 174 6.19 2.30 -5.43
N PRO A 175 6.88 3.03 -6.33
CA PRO A 175 6.75 4.50 -6.44
C PRO A 175 5.32 5.03 -6.60
N ALA A 176 4.39 4.24 -7.12
CA ALA A 176 2.97 4.60 -7.22
C ALA A 176 2.24 4.59 -5.86
N ASN A 177 2.79 3.87 -4.86
CA ASN A 177 2.24 3.77 -3.50
C ASN A 177 2.82 4.83 -2.55
N LEU A 178 3.65 5.74 -3.09
CA LEU A 178 4.37 6.76 -2.35
C LEU A 178 4.09 8.16 -2.92
N ALA A 179 3.97 9.14 -2.04
CA ALA A 179 3.95 10.55 -2.46
C ALA A 179 4.83 11.42 -1.56
N LEU A 180 5.37 12.46 -2.17
CA LEU A 180 6.10 13.52 -1.51
C LEU A 180 5.14 14.66 -1.19
N LEU A 181 5.22 15.18 0.04
CA LEU A 181 4.43 16.31 0.52
C LEU A 181 5.38 17.45 0.87
N SER A 182 4.85 18.66 0.87
CA SER A 182 5.58 19.84 1.38
C SER A 182 6.05 19.63 2.81
N GLY A 183 7.24 20.15 3.08
CA GLY A 183 7.80 20.13 4.42
C GLY A 183 7.03 21.04 5.41
N ASP A 184 7.35 20.87 6.69
CA ASP A 184 6.91 21.73 7.79
C ASP A 184 8.07 21.99 8.76
N GLU A 185 7.78 22.59 9.91
CA GLU A 185 8.80 22.92 10.93
C GLU A 185 9.58 21.69 11.44
N ASN A 186 8.94 20.52 11.47
CA ASN A 186 9.55 19.27 11.96
C ASN A 186 10.27 18.48 10.84
N SER A 187 9.96 18.77 9.61
CA SER A 187 10.49 18.08 8.40
C SER A 187 10.57 19.09 7.26
N PRO A 188 11.54 20.01 7.30
CA PRO A 188 11.59 21.14 6.36
C PRO A 188 11.87 20.72 4.91
N ASP A 189 12.50 19.59 4.69
CA ASP A 189 12.89 19.11 3.34
C ASP A 189 11.74 18.40 2.61
N GLY A 190 10.62 18.13 3.29
CA GLY A 190 9.46 17.42 2.77
C GLY A 190 9.02 16.25 3.66
N LYS A 191 7.95 15.60 3.26
CA LYS A 191 7.42 14.40 3.92
C LYS A 191 7.13 13.30 2.91
N LEU A 192 7.19 12.06 3.38
CA LEU A 192 6.89 10.85 2.62
C LEU A 192 5.57 10.25 3.10
N ALA A 193 4.59 10.19 2.23
CA ALA A 193 3.32 9.51 2.48
C ALA A 193 3.30 8.12 1.83
N TYR A 194 2.75 7.15 2.55
CA TYR A 194 2.47 5.80 2.08
C TYR A 194 0.96 5.61 1.92
N PHE A 195 0.50 4.96 0.86
CA PHE A 195 -0.94 4.84 0.55
C PHE A 195 -1.51 3.43 0.59
N ASP A 196 -0.75 2.43 0.19
CA ASP A 196 -1.20 1.05 0.09
C ASP A 196 -0.43 0.19 1.11
N PHE A 197 -1.16 -0.53 1.96
CA PHE A 197 -0.60 -1.39 3.01
C PHE A 197 -1.05 -2.84 2.83
N GLY A 198 -1.43 -3.23 1.62
CA GLY A 198 -1.84 -4.60 1.29
C GLY A 198 -0.76 -5.61 1.65
N ILE A 199 0.51 -5.24 1.39
CA ILE A 199 1.66 -6.10 1.63
C ILE A 199 2.61 -5.46 2.64
N VAL A 200 2.74 -6.11 3.79
CA VAL A 200 3.74 -5.77 4.81
C VAL A 200 4.54 -7.02 5.17
N GLY A 201 5.79 -6.83 5.56
CA GLY A 201 6.67 -7.89 6.04
C GLY A 201 7.04 -7.71 7.50
N GLU A 202 7.27 -8.83 8.17
CA GLU A 202 7.83 -8.88 9.51
C GLU A 202 9.17 -9.61 9.44
N ALA A 203 10.24 -8.98 9.95
CA ALA A 203 11.54 -9.62 10.10
C ALA A 203 11.57 -10.33 11.45
N GLU A 204 11.90 -11.63 11.44
CA GLU A 204 12.14 -12.36 12.67
C GLU A 204 13.33 -11.72 13.41
N LYS A 205 13.15 -11.37 14.67
CA LYS A 205 14.24 -10.96 15.53
C LYS A 205 14.90 -12.23 16.05
N GLU A 206 16.12 -12.50 15.57
CA GLU A 206 16.98 -13.51 16.19
C GLU A 206 17.31 -13.17 17.65
#